data_9faffab9e99f1a56a2ef06f12a06de1f
#
_entry.id   9faffab9e99f1a56a2ef06f12a06de1f
#
_cell.length_a   1.000
_cell.length_b   1.000
_cell.length_c   1.000
_cell.angle_alpha   90.00
_cell.angle_beta   90.00
_cell.angle_gamma   90.00
#
_symmetry.space_group_name_H-M   'P 1'
#
loop_
_entity.id
_entity.type
_entity.pdbx_description
1 polymer ?
#
loop_
_entity_poly.entity_id
_entity_poly.type
_entity_poly.pdbx_seq_one_letter_code
_entity_poly.pdbx_strand_id
1 'polypeptide(L)'
;MPPSVEHGPFAGAEVNIYCDESRHEGQSAQRYMVIGGIWLPREKRREILEGLRAIQAEHRITGELKWAKISERRRKGYEAIIDFIARRPDVHFRCIVVDKTKVDSDKYFKNDRQLGFWVFYWHCLKQWMGNGNTYFVSIDFKPSSLLSGPRRLKEILENECMRRAWVRSLDCVDSKENLFCQIADILIGAVGYEENELTTSATKRAFCAHVAQAFGRKNLRGTDYPSQLKFNVFRIWS
;
A
#
# COMPACT_ATOMS: atom_id res chain seq x y z
N MET A 1 -17.40 17.60 17.26
CA MET A 1 -16.08 17.28 16.67
C MET A 1 -15.87 18.26 15.54
N PRO A 2 -14.73 18.92 15.41
CA PRO A 2 -14.44 19.72 14.24
C PRO A 2 -14.51 18.81 13.00
N PRO A 3 -14.96 19.32 11.84
CA PRO A 3 -14.98 18.53 10.62
C PRO A 3 -13.56 18.03 10.34
N SER A 4 -13.42 16.72 10.16
CA SER A 4 -12.13 16.13 9.77
C SER A 4 -11.72 16.79 8.45
N VAL A 5 -10.63 17.52 8.48
CA VAL A 5 -10.02 18.07 7.27
C VAL A 5 -9.74 16.89 6.34
N GLU A 6 -10.37 16.92 5.17
CA GLU A 6 -10.18 15.86 4.18
C GLU A 6 -8.75 15.92 3.65
N HIS A 7 -7.95 14.90 3.92
CA HIS A 7 -6.51 14.89 3.68
C HIS A 7 -6.08 14.08 2.46
N GLY A 8 -7.03 13.62 1.63
CA GLY A 8 -6.70 12.81 0.45
C GLY A 8 -6.05 13.61 -0.69
N PRO A 9 -5.25 12.96 -1.54
CA PRO A 9 -4.49 13.63 -2.62
C PRO A 9 -5.36 14.05 -3.82
N PHE A 10 -6.63 13.66 -3.87
CA PHE A 10 -7.51 13.91 -5.01
C PHE A 10 -8.82 14.56 -4.55
N ALA A 11 -9.49 15.30 -5.47
CA ALA A 11 -10.80 15.89 -5.27
C ALA A 11 -11.65 15.78 -6.54
N GLY A 12 -12.88 15.25 -6.41
CA GLY A 12 -13.84 15.10 -7.51
C GLY A 12 -13.38 14.14 -8.62
N ALA A 13 -12.51 13.19 -8.31
CA ALA A 13 -11.85 12.30 -9.28
C ALA A 13 -12.30 10.84 -9.15
N GLU A 14 -12.18 10.09 -10.25
CA GLU A 14 -12.13 8.64 -10.18
C GLU A 14 -10.70 8.18 -9.83
N VAL A 15 -10.56 7.42 -8.76
CA VAL A 15 -9.27 7.01 -8.20
C VAL A 15 -9.15 5.49 -8.15
N ASN A 16 -8.09 4.96 -8.74
CA ASN A 16 -7.70 3.58 -8.53
C ASN A 16 -6.78 3.46 -7.32
N ILE A 17 -7.01 2.45 -6.49
CA ILE A 17 -6.18 2.10 -5.35
C ILE A 17 -5.76 0.64 -5.51
N TYR A 18 -4.45 0.36 -5.39
CA TYR A 18 -3.89 -0.97 -5.51
C TYR A 18 -3.16 -1.31 -4.22
N CYS A 19 -3.72 -2.23 -3.45
CA CYS A 19 -3.25 -2.57 -2.11
C CYS A 19 -2.60 -3.94 -2.06
N ASP A 20 -1.66 -4.06 -1.13
CA ASP A 20 -1.06 -5.33 -0.74
C ASP A 20 -0.69 -5.29 0.76
N GLU A 21 -0.33 -6.44 1.31
CA GLU A 21 0.12 -6.59 2.69
C GLU A 21 1.40 -7.40 2.80
N SER A 22 2.18 -7.11 3.81
CA SER A 22 3.41 -7.85 4.10
C SER A 22 3.46 -8.34 5.54
N ARG A 23 3.97 -9.56 5.74
CA ARG A 23 4.25 -10.13 7.08
C ARG A 23 3.01 -10.34 7.96
N HIS A 24 1.84 -10.56 7.35
CA HIS A 24 0.60 -10.80 8.07
C HIS A 24 0.55 -12.19 8.72
N GLU A 25 1.30 -13.17 8.20
CA GLU A 25 1.32 -14.53 8.75
C GLU A 25 1.93 -14.55 10.15
N GLY A 26 1.19 -15.13 11.10
CA GLY A 26 1.49 -15.10 12.52
C GLY A 26 2.78 -15.80 12.97
N GLN A 27 3.43 -16.54 12.07
CA GLN A 27 4.71 -17.22 12.31
C GLN A 27 5.95 -16.38 11.96
N SER A 28 5.79 -15.21 11.37
CA SER A 28 6.92 -14.32 11.13
C SER A 28 7.39 -13.76 12.47
N ALA A 29 8.67 -13.99 12.81
CA ALA A 29 9.33 -13.43 14.00
C ALA A 29 9.39 -11.89 13.97
N GLN A 30 8.89 -11.26 12.92
CA GLN A 30 8.93 -9.82 12.72
C GLN A 30 7.77 -9.16 13.43
N ARG A 31 8.10 -8.13 14.21
CA ARG A 31 7.16 -7.40 15.06
C ARG A 31 6.12 -6.63 14.25
N TYR A 32 6.55 -5.97 13.17
CA TYR A 32 5.71 -5.07 12.40
C TYR A 32 5.17 -5.72 11.12
N MET A 33 3.88 -5.56 10.90
CA MET A 33 3.18 -5.84 9.66
C MET A 33 2.91 -4.52 8.94
N VAL A 34 2.94 -4.52 7.61
CA VAL A 34 2.66 -3.33 6.81
C VAL A 34 1.54 -3.65 5.82
N ILE A 35 0.55 -2.77 5.75
CA ILE A 35 -0.51 -2.78 4.74
C ILE A 35 -0.46 -1.44 4.04
N GLY A 36 -0.49 -1.43 2.73
CA GLY A 36 -0.41 -0.18 1.98
C GLY A 36 -0.87 -0.29 0.56
N GLY A 37 -0.92 0.85 -0.10
CA GLY A 37 -1.35 0.87 -1.49
C GLY A 37 -0.90 2.11 -2.26
N ILE A 38 -0.94 1.96 -3.57
CA ILE A 38 -0.70 3.01 -4.55
C ILE A 38 -2.04 3.60 -4.96
N TRP A 39 -2.11 4.92 -4.96
CA TRP A 39 -3.27 5.72 -5.33
C TRP A 39 -2.95 6.52 -6.57
N LEU A 40 -3.81 6.46 -7.58
CA LEU A 40 -3.63 7.22 -8.84
C LEU A 40 -4.98 7.52 -9.51
N PRO A 41 -5.08 8.63 -10.27
CA PRO A 41 -6.27 8.92 -11.06
C PRO A 41 -6.54 7.81 -12.08
N ARG A 42 -7.80 7.40 -12.19
CA ARG A 42 -8.21 6.32 -13.10
C ARG A 42 -7.87 6.65 -14.56
N GLU A 43 -8.05 7.88 -14.95
CA GLU A 43 -7.74 8.36 -16.30
C GLU A 43 -6.24 8.25 -16.66
N LYS A 44 -5.36 8.36 -15.66
CA LYS A 44 -3.90 8.27 -15.85
C LYS A 44 -3.36 6.84 -15.83
N ARG A 45 -4.19 5.87 -15.45
CA ARG A 45 -3.77 4.47 -15.27
C ARG A 45 -3.06 3.90 -16.50
N ARG A 46 -3.59 4.15 -17.70
CA ARG A 46 -3.04 3.61 -18.95
C ARG A 46 -1.66 4.20 -19.24
N GLU A 47 -1.53 5.51 -19.19
CA GLU A 47 -0.27 6.23 -19.41
C GLU A 47 0.83 5.75 -18.45
N ILE A 48 0.49 5.64 -17.14
CA ILE A 48 1.42 5.19 -16.11
C ILE A 48 1.84 3.74 -16.37
N LEU A 49 0.89 2.86 -16.73
CA LEU A 49 1.17 1.46 -17.03
C LEU A 49 2.10 1.30 -18.24
N GLU A 50 1.89 2.08 -19.29
CA GLU A 50 2.75 2.10 -20.48
C GLU A 50 4.18 2.54 -20.14
N GLY A 51 4.35 3.59 -19.32
CA GLY A 51 5.66 4.02 -18.82
C GLY A 51 6.37 2.95 -17.98
N LEU A 52 5.65 2.28 -17.09
CA LEU A 52 6.21 1.17 -16.29
C LEU A 52 6.65 -0.01 -17.15
N ARG A 53 5.85 -0.36 -18.17
CA ARG A 53 6.20 -1.43 -19.12
C ARG A 53 7.43 -1.08 -19.96
N ALA A 54 7.58 0.18 -20.37
CA ALA A 54 8.78 0.63 -21.08
C ALA A 54 10.03 0.44 -20.20
N ILE A 55 9.98 0.80 -18.92
CA ILE A 55 11.08 0.57 -17.97
C ILE A 55 11.36 -0.93 -17.79
N GLN A 56 10.32 -1.76 -17.68
CA GLN A 56 10.51 -3.21 -17.59
C GLN A 56 11.23 -3.75 -18.82
N ALA A 57 10.87 -3.29 -20.03
CA ALA A 57 11.51 -3.68 -21.27
C ALA A 57 12.97 -3.21 -21.34
N GLU A 58 13.24 -1.95 -21.03
CA GLU A 58 14.59 -1.37 -21.01
C GLU A 58 15.54 -2.14 -20.08
N HIS A 59 15.08 -2.44 -18.87
CA HIS A 59 15.85 -3.15 -17.84
C HIS A 59 15.73 -4.67 -17.93
N ARG A 60 15.08 -5.21 -18.98
CA ARG A 60 14.85 -6.65 -19.20
C ARG A 60 14.26 -7.35 -17.97
N ILE A 61 13.32 -6.69 -17.29
CA ILE A 61 12.63 -7.27 -16.16
C ILE A 61 11.54 -8.20 -16.68
N THR A 62 11.77 -9.48 -16.54
CA THR A 62 10.82 -10.52 -16.92
C THR A 62 10.10 -11.07 -15.69
N GLY A 63 8.82 -11.37 -15.88
CA GLY A 63 7.97 -11.94 -14.83
C GLY A 63 7.57 -10.93 -13.77
N GLU A 64 6.99 -11.45 -12.72
CA GLU A 64 6.41 -10.70 -11.62
C GLU A 64 7.46 -9.96 -10.80
N LEU A 65 7.22 -8.68 -10.53
CA LEU A 65 7.97 -7.89 -9.56
C LEU A 65 7.51 -8.25 -8.14
N LYS A 66 8.45 -8.56 -7.26
CA LYS A 66 8.18 -8.82 -5.84
C LYS A 66 9.31 -8.35 -4.96
N TRP A 67 8.98 -7.88 -3.76
CA TRP A 67 9.95 -7.56 -2.73
C TRP A 67 10.93 -8.72 -2.46
N ALA A 68 10.40 -9.95 -2.41
CA ALA A 68 11.21 -11.15 -2.20
C ALA A 68 12.26 -11.40 -3.30
N LYS A 69 12.00 -10.91 -4.53
CA LYS A 69 12.85 -11.13 -5.71
C LYS A 69 13.92 -10.04 -5.92
N ILE A 70 14.01 -9.05 -5.04
CA ILE A 70 15.05 -8.00 -5.10
C ILE A 70 16.41 -8.66 -4.87
N SER A 71 17.29 -8.51 -5.85
CA SER A 71 18.66 -9.01 -5.85
C SER A 71 19.58 -8.00 -6.52
N GLU A 72 20.89 -8.10 -6.35
CA GLU A 72 21.85 -7.17 -6.93
C GLU A 72 21.69 -7.03 -8.45
N ARG A 73 21.48 -8.16 -9.14
CA ARG A 73 21.26 -8.19 -10.59
C ARG A 73 20.00 -7.41 -11.02
N ARG A 74 18.95 -7.42 -10.20
CA ARG A 74 17.65 -6.81 -10.55
C ARG A 74 17.50 -5.40 -9.99
N ARG A 75 18.32 -4.99 -9.04
CA ARG A 75 18.17 -3.77 -8.25
C ARG A 75 18.00 -2.53 -9.11
N LYS A 76 18.86 -2.31 -10.11
CA LYS A 76 18.78 -1.14 -11.00
C LYS A 76 17.42 -0.98 -11.69
N GLY A 77 16.84 -2.08 -12.15
CA GLY A 77 15.52 -2.03 -12.78
C GLY A 77 14.40 -1.71 -11.78
N TYR A 78 14.49 -2.25 -10.57
CA TYR A 78 13.54 -1.90 -9.50
C TYR A 78 13.69 -0.44 -9.08
N GLU A 79 14.91 0.08 -8.96
CA GLU A 79 15.21 1.49 -8.69
C GLU A 79 14.61 2.41 -9.77
N ALA A 80 14.76 2.07 -11.05
CA ALA A 80 14.18 2.82 -12.16
C ALA A 80 12.64 2.90 -12.08
N ILE A 81 11.97 1.81 -11.68
CA ILE A 81 10.52 1.79 -11.44
C ILE A 81 10.15 2.73 -10.29
N ILE A 82 10.89 2.69 -9.18
CA ILE A 82 10.66 3.57 -8.03
C ILE A 82 10.87 5.03 -8.41
N ASP A 83 11.92 5.34 -9.16
CA ASP A 83 12.20 6.71 -9.65
C ASP A 83 11.08 7.23 -10.54
N PHE A 84 10.54 6.38 -11.41
CA PHE A 84 9.40 6.74 -12.23
C PHE A 84 8.18 7.09 -11.38
N ILE A 85 7.82 6.23 -10.43
CA ILE A 85 6.68 6.46 -9.50
C ILE A 85 6.91 7.70 -8.63
N ALA A 86 8.13 7.91 -8.13
CA ALA A 86 8.46 9.05 -7.28
C ALA A 86 8.33 10.38 -8.02
N ARG A 87 8.73 10.44 -9.30
CA ARG A 87 8.61 11.64 -10.15
C ARG A 87 7.19 11.96 -10.61
N ARG A 88 6.25 11.00 -10.56
CA ARG A 88 4.86 11.20 -10.96
C ARG A 88 4.10 11.99 -9.89
N PRO A 89 3.65 13.23 -10.13
CA PRO A 89 2.91 14.00 -9.13
C PRO A 89 1.52 13.42 -8.83
N ASP A 90 0.99 12.64 -9.76
CA ASP A 90 -0.33 12.02 -9.74
C ASP A 90 -0.37 10.61 -9.15
N VAL A 91 0.78 10.07 -8.72
CA VAL A 91 0.88 8.78 -8.03
C VAL A 91 1.29 8.99 -6.58
N HIS A 92 0.52 8.44 -5.67
CA HIS A 92 0.71 8.57 -4.23
C HIS A 92 0.81 7.20 -3.58
N PHE A 93 1.54 7.10 -2.49
CA PHE A 93 1.67 5.88 -1.69
C PHE A 93 1.29 6.16 -0.24
N ARG A 94 0.46 5.30 0.32
CA ARG A 94 0.14 5.31 1.73
C ARG A 94 0.21 3.89 2.29
N CYS A 95 0.80 3.76 3.47
CA CYS A 95 0.75 2.53 4.24
C CYS A 95 0.52 2.79 5.73
N ILE A 96 0.06 1.74 6.37
CA ILE A 96 0.02 1.65 7.83
C ILE A 96 1.01 0.60 8.31
N VAL A 97 1.63 0.86 9.45
CA VAL A 97 2.51 -0.06 10.16
C VAL A 97 1.80 -0.51 11.43
N VAL A 98 1.61 -1.81 11.56
CA VAL A 98 0.90 -2.43 12.68
C VAL A 98 1.90 -3.16 13.57
N ASP A 99 1.98 -2.76 14.85
CA ASP A 99 2.72 -3.48 15.86
C ASP A 99 1.92 -4.71 16.31
N LYS A 100 2.29 -5.89 15.83
CA LYS A 100 1.58 -7.15 16.13
C LYS A 100 1.57 -7.49 17.63
N THR A 101 2.52 -6.97 18.41
CA THR A 101 2.57 -7.21 19.86
C THR A 101 1.52 -6.42 20.64
N LYS A 102 0.99 -5.36 20.02
CA LYS A 102 -0.06 -4.50 20.60
C LYS A 102 -1.47 -4.86 20.11
N VAL A 103 -1.59 -5.81 19.19
CA VAL A 103 -2.88 -6.29 18.67
C VAL A 103 -3.48 -7.28 19.66
N ASP A 104 -4.43 -6.79 20.45
CA ASP A 104 -5.26 -7.64 21.29
C ASP A 104 -6.39 -8.24 20.45
N SER A 105 -6.18 -9.47 19.96
CA SER A 105 -7.14 -10.17 19.12
C SER A 105 -8.45 -10.48 19.83
N ASP A 106 -8.42 -10.72 21.15
CA ASP A 106 -9.59 -11.07 21.94
C ASP A 106 -10.48 -9.85 22.16
N LYS A 107 -9.86 -8.71 22.43
CA LYS A 107 -10.55 -7.45 22.69
C LYS A 107 -11.13 -6.81 21.43
N TYR A 108 -10.35 -6.81 20.33
CA TYR A 108 -10.72 -6.07 19.12
C TYR A 108 -11.42 -6.93 18.07
N PHE A 109 -11.20 -8.24 18.06
CA PHE A 109 -11.64 -9.10 16.96
C PHE A 109 -12.42 -10.33 17.40
N LYS A 110 -12.76 -10.46 18.70
CA LYS A 110 -13.48 -11.62 19.25
C LYS A 110 -12.88 -12.94 18.78
N ASN A 111 -11.55 -13.04 18.75
CA ASN A 111 -10.79 -14.17 18.20
C ASN A 111 -10.95 -14.40 16.68
N ASP A 112 -11.60 -13.49 15.95
CA ASP A 112 -11.66 -13.53 14.49
C ASP A 112 -10.48 -12.78 13.89
N ARG A 113 -9.37 -13.48 13.66
CA ARG A 113 -8.16 -12.92 13.03
C ARG A 113 -8.44 -12.33 11.65
N GLN A 114 -9.47 -12.82 10.98
CA GLN A 114 -9.82 -12.39 9.64
C GLN A 114 -10.55 -11.05 9.68
N LEU A 115 -11.42 -10.85 10.66
CA LEU A 115 -12.03 -9.53 10.88
C LEU A 115 -10.97 -8.47 11.20
N GLY A 116 -9.96 -8.81 12.02
CA GLY A 116 -8.85 -7.93 12.34
C GLY A 116 -8.08 -7.47 11.12
N PHE A 117 -7.86 -8.35 10.18
CA PHE A 117 -7.17 -8.06 8.94
C PHE A 117 -7.88 -6.97 8.11
N TRP A 118 -9.20 -7.07 7.95
CA TRP A 118 -10.01 -6.09 7.21
C TRP A 118 -10.10 -4.73 7.91
N VAL A 119 -10.04 -4.71 9.24
CA VAL A 119 -9.95 -3.47 10.02
C VAL A 119 -8.67 -2.70 9.71
N PHE A 120 -7.56 -3.38 9.48
CA PHE A 120 -6.31 -2.71 9.09
C PHE A 120 -6.40 -2.11 7.69
N TYR A 121 -7.02 -2.80 6.73
CA TYR A 121 -7.30 -2.19 5.42
C TYR A 121 -8.18 -0.95 5.54
N TRP A 122 -9.22 -1.00 6.37
CA TRP A 122 -10.05 0.17 6.66
C TRP A 122 -9.22 1.34 7.22
N HIS A 123 -8.35 1.10 8.19
CA HIS A 123 -7.44 2.13 8.72
C HIS A 123 -6.50 2.71 7.66
N CYS A 124 -6.00 1.89 6.74
CA CYS A 124 -5.16 2.33 5.65
C CYS A 124 -5.91 3.25 4.68
N LEU A 125 -7.14 2.89 4.33
CA LEU A 125 -7.90 3.52 3.25
C LEU A 125 -8.66 4.78 3.70
N LYS A 126 -9.39 4.69 4.83
CA LYS A 126 -10.35 5.73 5.25
C LYS A 126 -9.77 7.14 5.35
N GLN A 127 -8.51 7.27 5.74
CA GLN A 127 -7.88 8.56 6.02
C GLN A 127 -7.73 9.45 4.77
N TRP A 128 -7.61 8.82 3.60
CA TRP A 128 -7.46 9.53 2.32
C TRP A 128 -8.72 9.46 1.45
N MET A 129 -9.78 8.81 1.91
CA MET A 129 -11.06 8.75 1.22
C MET A 129 -11.93 9.96 1.58
N GLY A 130 -12.44 10.65 0.57
CA GLY A 130 -13.25 11.85 0.74
C GLY A 130 -13.28 12.70 -0.52
N ASN A 131 -13.55 14.00 -0.38
CA ASN A 131 -13.44 15.05 -1.39
C ASN A 131 -14.27 14.81 -2.66
N GLY A 132 -15.41 14.09 -2.58
CA GLY A 132 -16.25 13.81 -3.73
C GLY A 132 -15.67 12.80 -4.73
N ASN A 133 -14.68 12.02 -4.31
CA ASN A 133 -14.03 11.04 -5.17
C ASN A 133 -14.84 9.75 -5.31
N THR A 134 -14.61 9.05 -6.42
CA THR A 134 -15.09 7.68 -6.66
C THR A 134 -13.90 6.72 -6.68
N TYR A 135 -13.92 5.70 -5.83
CA TYR A 135 -12.80 4.77 -5.63
C TYR A 135 -13.06 3.40 -6.24
N PHE A 136 -12.02 2.86 -6.88
CA PHE A 136 -11.92 1.49 -7.39
C PHE A 136 -10.73 0.83 -6.69
N VAL A 137 -11.00 -0.07 -5.76
CA VAL A 137 -9.99 -0.67 -4.89
C VAL A 137 -9.68 -2.08 -5.38
N SER A 138 -8.42 -2.37 -5.62
CA SER A 138 -7.89 -3.70 -5.92
C SER A 138 -6.96 -4.15 -4.79
N ILE A 139 -7.18 -5.32 -4.24
CA ILE A 139 -6.40 -5.88 -3.13
C ILE A 139 -5.76 -7.17 -3.62
N ASP A 140 -4.42 -7.32 -3.47
CA ASP A 140 -3.75 -8.60 -3.69
C ASP A 140 -4.06 -9.53 -2.52
N PHE A 141 -5.10 -10.33 -2.70
CA PHE A 141 -5.53 -11.28 -1.68
C PHE A 141 -5.94 -12.59 -2.33
N LYS A 142 -5.37 -13.69 -1.84
CA LYS A 142 -5.77 -15.03 -2.28
C LYS A 142 -7.00 -15.47 -1.49
N PRO A 143 -8.16 -15.61 -2.12
CA PRO A 143 -9.35 -16.08 -1.44
C PRO A 143 -9.20 -17.56 -1.09
N SER A 144 -8.61 -17.88 0.06
CA SER A 144 -8.62 -19.26 0.54
C SER A 144 -9.89 -19.64 1.32
N SER A 145 -10.70 -18.66 1.79
CA SER A 145 -11.92 -18.96 2.54
C SER A 145 -12.94 -17.83 2.76
N LEU A 146 -12.74 -16.58 2.25
CA LEU A 146 -13.56 -15.45 2.71
C LEU A 146 -14.07 -14.54 1.61
N LEU A 147 -15.11 -14.99 0.90
CA LEU A 147 -15.90 -14.13 -0.01
C LEU A 147 -16.62 -12.96 0.71
N SER A 148 -16.78 -13.03 2.04
CA SER A 148 -17.49 -12.00 2.81
C SER A 148 -16.63 -10.80 3.21
N GLY A 149 -15.32 -10.96 3.33
CA GLY A 149 -14.42 -9.91 3.84
C GLY A 149 -14.34 -8.66 2.95
N PRO A 150 -14.05 -8.78 1.66
CA PRO A 150 -14.01 -7.64 0.73
C PRO A 150 -15.34 -6.90 0.67
N ARG A 151 -16.45 -7.62 0.61
CA ARG A 151 -17.79 -7.04 0.61
C ARG A 151 -18.05 -6.24 1.89
N ARG A 152 -17.72 -6.82 3.05
CA ARG A 152 -17.90 -6.15 4.35
C ARG A 152 -17.01 -4.92 4.49
N LEU A 153 -15.74 -4.98 4.02
CA LEU A 153 -14.86 -3.82 3.99
C LEU A 153 -15.45 -2.71 3.11
N LYS A 154 -15.98 -3.05 1.93
CA LYS A 154 -16.64 -2.10 1.05
C LYS A 154 -17.81 -1.41 1.75
N GLU A 155 -18.71 -2.17 2.37
CA GLU A 155 -19.88 -1.65 3.11
C GLU A 155 -19.43 -0.70 4.25
N ILE A 156 -18.38 -1.06 5.00
CA ILE A 156 -17.84 -0.21 6.08
C ILE A 156 -17.27 1.10 5.51
N LEU A 157 -16.50 1.04 4.42
CA LEU A 157 -15.92 2.22 3.79
C LEU A 157 -17.00 3.13 3.20
N GLU A 158 -18.04 2.58 2.56
CA GLU A 158 -19.18 3.35 2.06
C GLU A 158 -19.92 4.07 3.17
N ASN A 159 -20.15 3.39 4.31
CA ASN A 159 -20.76 3.99 5.49
C ASN A 159 -19.88 5.10 6.11
N GLU A 160 -18.56 4.91 6.18
CA GLU A 160 -17.62 5.90 6.70
C GLU A 160 -17.56 7.15 5.80
N CYS A 161 -17.58 6.96 4.49
CA CYS A 161 -17.55 8.06 3.53
C CYS A 161 -18.80 8.94 3.55
N MET A 162 -19.97 8.40 3.99
CA MET A 162 -21.21 9.16 4.26
C MET A 162 -21.51 10.27 3.23
N ARG A 163 -21.62 9.93 1.96
CA ARG A 163 -21.86 10.88 0.83
C ARG A 163 -20.68 11.81 0.48
N ARG A 164 -19.55 11.72 1.19
CA ARG A 164 -18.34 12.51 0.86
C ARG A 164 -17.50 11.84 -0.23
N ALA A 165 -17.72 10.54 -0.47
CA ALA A 165 -17.06 9.75 -1.50
C ALA A 165 -17.85 8.46 -1.78
N TRP A 166 -17.48 7.75 -2.85
CA TRP A 166 -18.12 6.50 -3.27
C TRP A 166 -17.09 5.41 -3.49
N VAL A 167 -17.33 4.20 -2.98
CA VAL A 167 -16.53 3.01 -3.28
C VAL A 167 -17.24 2.21 -4.38
N ARG A 168 -16.88 2.45 -5.63
CA ARG A 168 -17.53 1.81 -6.79
C ARG A 168 -17.28 0.32 -6.82
N SER A 169 -16.02 -0.09 -6.63
CA SER A 169 -15.64 -1.49 -6.50
C SER A 169 -14.57 -1.71 -5.44
N LEU A 170 -14.56 -2.90 -4.86
CA LEU A 170 -13.50 -3.42 -4.02
C LEU A 170 -13.34 -4.90 -4.36
N ASP A 171 -12.28 -5.21 -5.10
CA ASP A 171 -12.05 -6.50 -5.72
C ASP A 171 -10.74 -7.12 -5.25
N CYS A 172 -10.75 -8.44 -5.05
CA CYS A 172 -9.51 -9.20 -4.88
C CYS A 172 -8.96 -9.55 -6.26
N VAL A 173 -7.67 -9.28 -6.46
CA VAL A 173 -6.97 -9.50 -7.74
C VAL A 173 -5.76 -10.39 -7.56
N ASP A 174 -5.34 -11.09 -8.61
CA ASP A 174 -4.03 -11.76 -8.63
C ASP A 174 -2.96 -10.73 -9.01
N SER A 175 -2.02 -10.48 -8.10
CA SER A 175 -0.91 -9.55 -8.32
C SER A 175 -0.04 -9.91 -9.52
N LYS A 176 0.00 -11.18 -9.92
CA LYS A 176 0.78 -11.60 -11.11
C LYS A 176 0.38 -10.84 -12.37
N GLU A 177 -0.90 -10.47 -12.48
CA GLU A 177 -1.45 -9.74 -13.61
C GLU A 177 -1.56 -8.23 -13.36
N ASN A 178 -1.26 -7.78 -12.14
CA ASN A 178 -1.45 -6.38 -11.74
C ASN A 178 -0.14 -5.72 -11.29
N LEU A 179 0.49 -4.99 -12.22
CA LEU A 179 1.78 -4.33 -11.98
C LEU A 179 1.71 -3.29 -10.84
N PHE A 180 0.58 -2.64 -10.62
CA PHE A 180 0.44 -1.68 -9.52
C PHE A 180 0.40 -2.37 -8.15
N CYS A 181 -0.24 -3.54 -8.02
CA CYS A 181 -0.17 -4.36 -6.81
C CYS A 181 1.27 -4.82 -6.55
N GLN A 182 2.01 -5.21 -7.61
CA GLN A 182 3.42 -5.58 -7.49
C GLN A 182 4.30 -4.42 -7.00
N ILE A 183 4.02 -3.19 -7.43
CA ILE A 183 4.75 -2.01 -6.92
C ILE A 183 4.34 -1.72 -5.48
N ALA A 184 3.08 -1.92 -5.10
CA ALA A 184 2.65 -1.82 -3.71
C ALA A 184 3.41 -2.82 -2.82
N ASP A 185 3.55 -4.11 -3.23
CA ASP A 185 4.36 -5.14 -2.54
C ASP A 185 5.81 -4.66 -2.31
N ILE A 186 6.44 -4.08 -3.34
CA ILE A 186 7.82 -3.58 -3.23
C ILE A 186 7.91 -2.45 -2.19
N LEU A 187 6.99 -1.48 -2.22
CA LEU A 187 7.04 -0.33 -1.31
C LEU A 187 6.71 -0.72 0.14
N ILE A 188 5.67 -1.53 0.37
CA ILE A 188 5.36 -2.02 1.72
C ILE A 188 6.46 -2.95 2.24
N GLY A 189 7.08 -3.74 1.34
CA GLY A 189 8.22 -4.56 1.66
C GLY A 189 9.43 -3.75 2.13
N ALA A 190 9.72 -2.62 1.47
CA ALA A 190 10.80 -1.71 1.85
C ALA A 190 10.52 -1.05 3.21
N VAL A 191 9.31 -0.52 3.43
CA VAL A 191 8.88 0.03 4.73
C VAL A 191 9.02 -1.02 5.82
N GLY A 192 8.46 -2.21 5.60
CA GLY A 192 8.50 -3.29 6.59
C GLY A 192 9.90 -3.82 6.85
N TYR A 193 10.83 -3.74 5.91
CA TYR A 193 12.23 -4.11 6.11
C TYR A 193 12.93 -3.15 7.08
N GLU A 194 12.73 -1.84 6.90
CA GLU A 194 13.28 -0.83 7.80
C GLU A 194 12.57 -0.80 9.15
N GLU A 195 11.24 -0.91 9.20
CA GLU A 195 10.48 -0.91 10.45
C GLU A 195 10.87 -2.07 11.37
N ASN A 196 11.16 -3.24 10.80
CA ASN A 196 11.65 -4.40 11.54
C ASN A 196 13.18 -4.41 11.72
N GLU A 197 13.88 -3.33 11.36
CA GLU A 197 15.32 -3.17 11.52
C GLU A 197 16.16 -4.32 10.92
N LEU A 198 15.70 -4.85 9.78
CA LEU A 198 16.34 -6.00 9.17
C LEU A 198 17.65 -5.60 8.48
N THR A 199 18.68 -6.40 8.67
CA THR A 199 20.02 -6.17 8.11
C THR A 199 20.52 -7.33 7.26
N THR A 200 19.68 -8.33 7.01
CA THR A 200 20.04 -9.62 6.40
C THR A 200 20.53 -9.51 4.95
N SER A 201 20.22 -8.42 4.24
CA SER A 201 20.60 -8.23 2.84
C SER A 201 21.14 -6.83 2.58
N ALA A 202 22.41 -6.73 2.16
CA ALA A 202 23.00 -5.47 1.76
C ALA A 202 22.25 -4.84 0.57
N THR A 203 21.85 -5.65 -0.41
CA THR A 203 21.09 -5.22 -1.57
C THR A 203 19.74 -4.60 -1.18
N LYS A 204 19.00 -5.24 -0.25
CA LYS A 204 17.71 -4.70 0.22
C LYS A 204 17.88 -3.41 1.03
N ARG A 205 18.95 -3.30 1.84
CA ARG A 205 19.28 -2.04 2.55
C ARG A 205 19.56 -0.91 1.56
N ALA A 206 20.40 -1.17 0.54
CA ALA A 206 20.69 -0.19 -0.49
C ALA A 206 19.42 0.22 -1.26
N PHE A 207 18.55 -0.73 -1.56
CA PHE A 207 17.25 -0.44 -2.19
C PHE A 207 16.33 0.39 -1.29
N CYS A 208 16.22 0.11 0.00
CA CYS A 208 15.45 0.94 0.95
C CYS A 208 15.98 2.38 1.01
N ALA A 209 17.31 2.55 1.05
CA ALA A 209 17.94 3.87 1.01
C ALA A 209 17.59 4.62 -0.30
N HIS A 210 17.61 3.92 -1.44
CA HIS A 210 17.19 4.48 -2.72
C HIS A 210 15.71 4.91 -2.72
N VAL A 211 14.80 4.05 -2.22
CA VAL A 211 13.38 4.39 -2.07
C VAL A 211 13.21 5.65 -1.21
N ALA A 212 13.86 5.71 -0.06
CA ALA A 212 13.81 6.89 0.82
C ALA A 212 14.28 8.15 0.07
N GLN A 213 15.42 8.09 -0.61
CA GLN A 213 15.96 9.20 -1.40
C GLN A 213 15.02 9.64 -2.53
N ALA A 214 14.47 8.69 -3.29
CA ALA A 214 13.57 8.99 -4.41
C ALA A 214 12.31 9.76 -3.96
N PHE A 215 11.83 9.48 -2.76
CA PHE A 215 10.67 10.18 -2.17
C PHE A 215 11.06 11.36 -1.24
N GLY A 216 12.32 11.79 -1.25
CA GLY A 216 12.81 12.92 -0.45
C GLY A 216 12.76 12.67 1.07
N ARG A 217 12.92 11.42 1.51
CA ARG A 217 12.86 11.00 2.91
C ARG A 217 14.25 10.65 3.45
N LYS A 218 14.43 10.84 4.76
CA LYS A 218 15.63 10.38 5.47
C LYS A 218 15.66 8.85 5.62
N ASN A 219 14.51 8.25 5.82
CA ASN A 219 14.29 6.82 5.96
C ASN A 219 12.81 6.49 5.71
N LEU A 220 12.45 5.20 5.71
CA LEU A 220 11.07 4.74 5.47
C LEU A 220 10.30 4.46 6.78
N ARG A 221 10.84 4.82 7.93
CA ARG A 221 10.25 4.57 9.25
C ARG A 221 9.51 5.79 9.78
N GLY A 222 8.67 5.54 10.78
CA GLY A 222 8.04 6.58 11.58
C GLY A 222 6.55 6.75 11.30
N THR A 223 6.05 7.92 11.70
CA THR A 223 4.66 8.30 11.49
C THR A 223 4.63 9.68 10.85
N ASP A 224 4.02 9.77 9.67
CA ASP A 224 3.83 11.01 8.95
C ASP A 224 2.49 11.67 9.31
N TYR A 225 2.43 12.99 9.11
CA TYR A 225 1.15 13.70 9.17
C TYR A 225 0.25 13.26 7.99
N PRO A 226 -1.08 13.27 8.16
CA PRO A 226 -2.01 12.91 7.07
C PRO A 226 -1.85 13.75 5.80
N SER A 227 -1.36 14.98 5.92
CA SER A 227 -1.06 15.90 4.81
C SER A 227 0.18 15.57 4.02
N GLN A 228 0.99 14.61 4.45
CA GLN A 228 2.13 14.10 3.68
C GLN A 228 1.60 13.18 2.58
N LEU A 229 1.26 13.75 1.43
CA LEU A 229 0.47 13.04 0.42
C LEU A 229 1.28 12.15 -0.53
N LYS A 230 2.56 12.46 -0.78
CA LYS A 230 3.34 11.73 -1.79
C LYS A 230 3.72 10.33 -1.35
N PHE A 231 4.24 10.20 -0.14
CA PHE A 231 4.63 8.95 0.50
C PHE A 231 4.32 9.06 1.99
N ASN A 232 3.32 8.32 2.43
CA ASN A 232 2.79 8.41 3.78
C ASN A 232 2.94 7.09 4.52
N VAL A 233 3.61 7.11 5.64
CA VAL A 233 3.72 6.00 6.59
C VAL A 233 3.01 6.39 7.87
N PHE A 234 2.12 5.55 8.34
CA PHE A 234 1.39 5.80 9.59
C PHE A 234 1.44 4.58 10.49
N ARG A 235 2.01 4.74 11.69
CA ARG A 235 1.98 3.68 12.71
C ARG A 235 0.66 3.70 13.46
N ILE A 236 -0.01 2.55 13.51
CA ILE A 236 -1.18 2.36 14.35
C ILE A 236 -0.72 1.95 15.75
N TRP A 237 -1.32 2.53 16.76
CA TRP A 237 -1.07 2.24 18.18
C TRP A 237 0.41 2.45 18.60
N SER A 238 1.00 3.54 18.12
CA SER A 238 2.31 4.01 18.60
C SER A 238 2.20 4.67 19.97
#